data_6e0daab57cc382f4b1e184990b1d9cbb
#
_entry.id   6e0daab57cc382f4b1e184990b1d9cbb
#
_cell.length_a   1.000
_cell.length_b   1.000
_cell.length_c   1.000
_cell.angle_alpha   90.00
_cell.angle_beta   90.00
_cell.angle_gamma   90.00
#
_symmetry.space_group_name_H-M   'P 1'
#
loop_
_entity.id
_entity.type
_entity.pdbx_description
1 polymer ?
#
loop_
_entity_poly.entity_id
_entity_poly.type
_entity_poly.pdbx_seq_one_letter_code
_entity_poly.pdbx_strand_id
1 'polypeptide(L)'
;MIALVSVLLLAGWATSHPGIEKGRQIFAQSCTQCHGQDGRGNPQWESEVRPVDMTDCGTTAEPTELWESIVRSGGPPHGLSSVMPAFGEAFDKEEVSAVVAYLRTFCTTADRYPAGDLNFRRLLKTGKAFPEAEWVLRLSDGGKGRAREGELELAYENRIGPRFQYEIEAPLRYAAPEGEGRGLGDLTLAAKQVLHFDVPRKEILAASLGVTLPNGSESKGLGNGVWALSPSLAYGRAWGRNLLQATVGAELPTDSSKAPRLATYAIGLSRALGPARSAWTPGVEWVGEVETRTGEHRYGVWLELSKPLNRLGHVIAAAGVQIPVRPRSDPTRLELYLLWDFGDGPFWIGW
;
A
#
# COMPACT_ATOMS: atom_id res chain seq x y z
N MET A 1 62.36 -8.25 -10.22
CA MET A 1 61.04 -8.57 -10.85
C MET A 1 59.99 -7.68 -10.20
N ILE A 2 59.68 -6.60 -10.81
CA ILE A 2 58.69 -5.61 -10.32
C ILE A 2 57.43 -5.83 -11.14
N ALA A 3 56.36 -6.29 -10.47
CA ALA A 3 55.05 -6.51 -11.09
C ALA A 3 54.29 -5.15 -11.15
N LEU A 4 54.05 -4.65 -12.33
CA LEU A 4 53.16 -3.53 -12.60
C LEU A 4 51.73 -3.97 -12.38
N VAL A 5 51.04 -3.44 -11.38
CA VAL A 5 49.60 -3.53 -11.22
C VAL A 5 48.96 -2.44 -12.04
N SER A 6 48.36 -2.83 -13.17
CA SER A 6 47.53 -1.91 -13.99
C SER A 6 46.21 -1.69 -13.32
N VAL A 7 45.97 -0.52 -12.77
CA VAL A 7 44.65 -0.05 -12.29
C VAL A 7 43.83 0.35 -13.50
N LEU A 8 42.90 -0.50 -13.90
CA LEU A 8 41.84 -0.18 -14.85
C LEU A 8 40.82 0.74 -14.16
N LEU A 9 40.91 2.04 -14.45
CA LEU A 9 39.88 3.02 -14.17
C LEU A 9 38.66 2.67 -15.05
N LEU A 10 37.67 2.00 -14.45
CA LEU A 10 36.34 1.87 -15.04
C LEU A 10 35.66 3.24 -14.95
N ALA A 11 35.82 4.06 -15.98
CA ALA A 11 34.98 5.20 -16.25
C ALA A 11 33.55 4.69 -16.44
N GLY A 12 32.68 4.86 -15.43
CA GLY A 12 31.27 4.58 -15.53
C GLY A 12 30.65 5.47 -16.61
N TRP A 13 30.45 4.93 -17.76
CA TRP A 13 29.62 5.54 -18.81
C TRP A 13 28.18 5.48 -18.27
N ALA A 14 27.64 6.62 -17.89
CA ALA A 14 26.20 6.78 -17.69
C ALA A 14 25.53 6.51 -19.04
N THR A 15 25.08 5.30 -19.25
CA THR A 15 24.25 4.93 -20.41
C THR A 15 22.91 5.64 -20.20
N SER A 16 22.74 6.81 -20.84
CA SER A 16 21.43 7.43 -20.98
C SER A 16 20.54 6.46 -21.73
N HIS A 17 19.52 5.93 -21.03
CA HIS A 17 18.50 5.10 -21.68
C HIS A 17 17.89 5.92 -22.83
N PRO A 18 17.78 5.38 -24.06
CA PRO A 18 17.27 6.13 -25.22
C PRO A 18 15.90 6.80 -24.97
N GLY A 19 15.08 6.19 -24.12
CA GLY A 19 13.79 6.75 -23.72
C GLY A 19 13.90 8.02 -22.86
N ILE A 20 14.86 8.10 -21.94
CA ILE A 20 15.05 9.29 -21.09
C ILE A 20 15.49 10.50 -21.93
N GLU A 21 16.37 10.30 -22.91
CA GLU A 21 16.81 11.38 -23.78
C GLU A 21 15.68 11.90 -24.67
N LYS A 22 14.84 11.00 -25.23
CA LYS A 22 13.64 11.40 -25.98
C LYS A 22 12.68 12.20 -25.06
N GLY A 23 12.46 11.72 -23.83
CA GLY A 23 11.64 12.40 -22.84
C GLY A 23 12.16 13.78 -22.49
N ARG A 24 13.48 13.95 -22.35
CA ARG A 24 14.15 15.24 -22.11
C ARG A 24 13.88 16.23 -23.25
N GLN A 25 13.96 15.78 -24.50
CA GLN A 25 13.70 16.62 -25.66
C GLN A 25 12.23 17.08 -25.71
N ILE A 26 11.29 16.17 -25.49
CA ILE A 26 9.85 16.50 -25.45
C ILE A 26 9.57 17.47 -24.29
N PHE A 27 10.11 17.23 -23.10
CA PHE A 27 9.94 18.10 -21.95
C PHE A 27 10.45 19.51 -22.23
N ALA A 28 11.65 19.62 -22.83
CA ALA A 28 12.26 20.90 -23.17
C ALA A 28 11.41 21.72 -24.16
N GLN A 29 10.71 21.06 -25.08
CA GLN A 29 9.90 21.72 -26.12
C GLN A 29 8.49 22.05 -25.66
N SER A 30 7.90 21.25 -24.78
CA SER A 30 6.45 21.29 -24.54
C SER A 30 6.06 21.52 -23.07
N CYS A 31 6.96 21.36 -22.12
CA CYS A 31 6.61 21.37 -20.69
C CYS A 31 7.27 22.51 -19.90
N THR A 32 8.44 22.97 -20.34
CA THR A 32 9.29 23.93 -19.59
C THR A 32 8.63 25.30 -19.41
N GLN A 33 7.68 25.67 -20.28
CA GLN A 33 6.97 26.96 -20.16
C GLN A 33 6.27 27.08 -18.80
N CYS A 34 5.66 25.99 -18.32
CA CYS A 34 4.98 25.95 -17.02
C CYS A 34 5.87 25.35 -15.93
N HIS A 35 6.54 24.23 -16.23
CA HIS A 35 7.24 23.42 -15.22
C HIS A 35 8.69 23.85 -14.97
N GLY A 36 9.22 24.83 -15.74
CA GLY A 36 10.62 25.25 -15.65
C GLY A 36 11.57 24.19 -16.22
N GLN A 37 12.82 24.58 -16.47
CA GLN A 37 13.83 23.65 -17.01
C GLN A 37 14.30 22.62 -15.96
N ASP A 38 14.20 22.99 -14.70
CA ASP A 38 14.63 22.21 -13.53
C ASP A 38 13.48 21.44 -12.85
N GLY A 39 12.26 21.52 -13.39
CA GLY A 39 11.09 20.85 -12.86
C GLY A 39 10.46 21.48 -11.61
N ARG A 40 10.95 22.65 -11.16
CA ARG A 40 10.47 23.35 -9.95
C ARG A 40 9.33 24.34 -10.21
N GLY A 41 8.88 24.42 -11.44
CA GLY A 41 7.95 25.44 -11.92
C GLY A 41 8.68 26.65 -12.49
N ASN A 42 8.11 27.25 -13.54
CA ASN A 42 8.68 28.44 -14.13
C ASN A 42 8.33 29.69 -13.26
N PRO A 43 9.32 30.42 -12.71
CA PRO A 43 9.05 31.60 -11.89
C PRO A 43 8.32 32.72 -12.64
N GLN A 44 8.40 32.73 -13.97
CA GLN A 44 7.74 33.71 -14.84
C GLN A 44 6.33 33.28 -15.27
N TRP A 45 5.85 32.10 -14.79
CA TRP A 45 4.53 31.61 -15.07
C TRP A 45 3.48 32.39 -14.27
N GLU A 46 2.73 33.22 -14.96
CA GLU A 46 1.65 34.06 -14.39
C GLU A 46 0.35 33.26 -14.27
N SER A 47 0.25 32.40 -13.28
CA SER A 47 -0.99 31.67 -12.97
C SER A 47 -1.16 31.60 -11.45
N GLU A 48 -2.43 31.65 -10.99
CA GLU A 48 -2.76 31.43 -9.57
C GLU A 48 -2.36 30.02 -9.09
N VAL A 49 -2.29 29.06 -10.03
CA VAL A 49 -1.94 27.68 -9.75
C VAL A 49 -0.50 27.42 -10.19
N ARG A 50 0.37 27.16 -9.24
CA ARG A 50 1.74 26.76 -9.53
C ARG A 50 1.82 25.29 -9.93
N PRO A 51 2.63 24.94 -10.94
CA PRO A 51 2.93 23.56 -11.25
C PRO A 51 3.57 22.84 -10.06
N VAL A 52 3.37 21.54 -9.97
CA VAL A 52 4.01 20.70 -8.96
C VAL A 52 5.53 20.77 -9.08
N ASP A 53 6.24 20.81 -7.94
CA ASP A 53 7.69 20.66 -7.88
C ASP A 53 8.07 19.19 -8.11
N MET A 54 8.57 18.87 -9.30
CA MET A 54 8.96 17.52 -9.70
C MET A 54 10.26 17.05 -9.04
N THR A 55 10.97 17.94 -8.35
CA THR A 55 12.15 17.58 -7.55
C THR A 55 11.77 17.07 -6.15
N ASP A 56 10.52 17.27 -5.76
CA ASP A 56 9.97 16.64 -4.56
C ASP A 56 9.81 15.15 -4.78
N CYS A 57 10.66 14.37 -4.13
CA CYS A 57 10.64 12.92 -4.26
C CYS A 57 9.38 12.26 -3.66
N GLY A 58 8.58 12.96 -2.88
CA GLY A 58 7.27 12.51 -2.43
C GLY A 58 6.35 12.19 -3.60
N THR A 59 6.46 12.94 -4.70
CA THR A 59 5.67 12.70 -5.92
C THR A 59 5.99 11.35 -6.60
N THR A 60 7.16 10.75 -6.33
CA THR A 60 7.50 9.42 -6.87
C THR A 60 6.68 8.29 -6.25
N ALA A 61 5.98 8.56 -5.13
CA ALA A 61 5.03 7.63 -4.54
C ALA A 61 3.82 7.36 -5.44
N GLU A 62 3.55 8.27 -6.40
CA GLU A 62 2.51 8.07 -7.39
C GLU A 62 2.90 7.03 -8.45
N PRO A 63 1.96 6.14 -8.88
CA PRO A 63 2.24 5.17 -9.94
C PRO A 63 2.57 5.81 -11.29
N THR A 64 3.41 5.15 -12.08
CA THR A 64 3.74 5.58 -13.45
C THR A 64 2.50 5.75 -14.33
N GLU A 65 1.51 4.87 -14.21
CA GLU A 65 0.24 4.94 -14.95
C GLU A 65 -0.52 6.25 -14.69
N LEU A 66 -0.46 6.80 -13.46
CA LEU A 66 -1.08 8.08 -13.14
C LEU A 66 -0.38 9.22 -13.88
N TRP A 67 0.94 9.29 -13.80
CA TRP A 67 1.72 10.31 -14.48
C TRP A 67 1.47 10.29 -15.98
N GLU A 68 1.48 9.10 -16.60
CA GLU A 68 1.15 8.93 -18.02
C GLU A 68 -0.28 9.39 -18.34
N SER A 69 -1.23 9.09 -17.46
CA SER A 69 -2.61 9.50 -17.62
C SER A 69 -2.78 11.02 -17.52
N ILE A 70 -2.09 11.68 -16.57
CA ILE A 70 -2.11 13.15 -16.43
C ILE A 70 -1.53 13.82 -17.68
N VAL A 71 -0.37 13.34 -18.18
CA VAL A 71 0.22 13.89 -19.41
C VAL A 71 -0.74 13.72 -20.60
N ARG A 72 -1.38 12.57 -20.72
CA ARG A 72 -2.26 12.26 -21.84
C ARG A 72 -3.57 13.02 -21.83
N SER A 73 -4.24 13.10 -20.67
CA SER A 73 -5.61 13.65 -20.56
C SER A 73 -5.68 15.03 -19.91
N GLY A 74 -4.55 15.60 -19.49
CA GLY A 74 -4.48 16.87 -18.80
C GLY A 74 -4.88 16.81 -17.33
N GLY A 75 -4.90 17.97 -16.67
CA GLY A 75 -5.19 18.08 -15.24
C GLY A 75 -6.64 17.78 -14.83
N PRO A 76 -7.68 18.31 -15.53
CA PRO A 76 -9.06 18.25 -15.05
C PRO A 76 -9.61 16.85 -14.74
N PRO A 77 -9.37 15.80 -15.55
CA PRO A 77 -9.84 14.45 -15.24
C PRO A 77 -9.27 13.86 -13.96
N HIS A 78 -8.17 14.45 -13.45
CA HIS A 78 -7.45 14.03 -12.25
C HIS A 78 -7.65 14.96 -11.05
N GLY A 79 -8.62 15.91 -11.14
CA GLY A 79 -8.85 16.91 -10.08
C GLY A 79 -7.72 17.94 -9.97
N LEU A 80 -6.85 18.02 -10.97
CA LEU A 80 -5.76 18.97 -11.05
C LEU A 80 -6.19 20.21 -11.86
N SER A 81 -5.29 21.21 -11.94
CA SER A 81 -5.55 22.46 -12.64
C SER A 81 -5.98 22.28 -14.10
N SER A 82 -6.98 23.04 -14.53
CA SER A 82 -7.41 23.12 -15.93
C SER A 82 -6.35 23.75 -16.85
N VAL A 83 -5.32 24.37 -16.29
CA VAL A 83 -4.20 24.95 -17.03
C VAL A 83 -3.27 23.87 -17.58
N MET A 84 -3.22 22.67 -16.96
CA MET A 84 -2.45 21.54 -17.49
C MET A 84 -3.19 20.94 -18.69
N PRO A 85 -2.68 21.11 -19.93
CA PRO A 85 -3.36 20.64 -21.13
C PRO A 85 -3.20 19.13 -21.32
N ALA A 86 -4.07 18.55 -22.16
CA ALA A 86 -3.95 17.17 -22.59
C ALA A 86 -2.99 17.06 -23.79
N PHE A 87 -2.07 16.12 -23.73
CA PHE A 87 -1.09 15.87 -24.81
C PHE A 87 -1.33 14.54 -25.55
N GLY A 88 -2.43 13.83 -25.27
CA GLY A 88 -2.70 12.51 -25.84
C GLY A 88 -2.94 12.48 -27.36
N GLU A 89 -3.25 13.63 -27.98
CA GLU A 89 -3.34 13.78 -29.43
C GLU A 89 -2.00 14.18 -30.08
N ALA A 90 -1.11 14.80 -29.26
CA ALA A 90 0.20 15.28 -29.73
C ALA A 90 1.31 14.24 -29.58
N PHE A 91 1.23 13.38 -28.57
CA PHE A 91 2.23 12.39 -28.22
C PHE A 91 1.67 10.97 -28.25
N ASP A 92 2.39 10.06 -28.85
CA ASP A 92 2.08 8.65 -28.79
C ASP A 92 2.37 8.06 -27.39
N LYS A 93 2.07 6.78 -27.20
CA LYS A 93 2.23 6.12 -25.90
C LYS A 93 3.69 6.03 -25.46
N GLU A 94 4.58 5.76 -26.38
CA GLU A 94 6.02 5.65 -26.16
C GLU A 94 6.62 7.00 -25.79
N GLU A 95 6.14 8.08 -26.40
CA GLU A 95 6.54 9.46 -26.10
C GLU A 95 6.08 9.91 -24.71
N VAL A 96 4.83 9.59 -24.35
CA VAL A 96 4.31 9.85 -22.99
C VAL A 96 5.12 9.08 -21.94
N SER A 97 5.40 7.79 -22.18
CA SER A 97 6.25 7.00 -21.27
C SER A 97 7.67 7.57 -21.15
N ALA A 98 8.24 8.04 -22.27
CA ALA A 98 9.57 8.66 -22.29
C ALA A 98 9.60 9.97 -21.46
N VAL A 99 8.59 10.82 -21.59
CA VAL A 99 8.45 12.05 -20.78
C VAL A 99 8.36 11.69 -19.30
N VAL A 100 7.51 10.75 -18.91
CA VAL A 100 7.35 10.34 -17.51
C VAL A 100 8.65 9.76 -16.95
N ALA A 101 9.37 8.94 -17.72
CA ALA A 101 10.67 8.44 -17.32
C ALA A 101 11.68 9.57 -17.08
N TYR A 102 11.67 10.60 -17.93
CA TYR A 102 12.52 11.79 -17.73
C TYR A 102 12.09 12.59 -16.49
N LEU A 103 10.80 12.84 -16.29
CA LEU A 103 10.28 13.58 -15.12
C LEU A 103 10.74 12.95 -13.81
N ARG A 104 10.77 11.63 -13.73
CA ARG A 104 11.25 10.91 -12.55
C ARG A 104 12.74 11.11 -12.25
N THR A 105 13.52 11.58 -13.22
CA THR A 105 14.96 11.90 -13.01
C THR A 105 15.18 13.18 -12.22
N PHE A 106 14.16 14.05 -12.08
CA PHE A 106 14.28 15.26 -11.27
C PHE A 106 14.42 14.94 -9.78
N CYS A 107 13.86 13.83 -9.31
CA CYS A 107 14.12 13.33 -7.96
C CYS A 107 15.49 12.64 -7.90
N THR A 108 16.50 13.34 -7.42
CA THR A 108 17.88 12.84 -7.34
C THR A 108 18.12 11.79 -6.27
N THR A 109 17.16 11.57 -5.38
CA THR A 109 17.20 10.54 -4.32
C THR A 109 16.12 9.48 -4.50
N ALA A 110 15.71 9.24 -5.75
CA ALA A 110 14.67 8.26 -6.09
C ALA A 110 15.00 6.82 -5.63
N ASP A 111 16.30 6.49 -5.48
CA ASP A 111 16.77 5.23 -4.91
C ASP A 111 16.35 5.00 -3.45
N ARG A 112 15.96 6.07 -2.74
CA ARG A 112 15.46 6.01 -1.36
C ARG A 112 13.97 5.84 -1.27
N TYR A 113 13.22 6.17 -2.31
CA TYR A 113 11.76 6.18 -2.34
C TYR A 113 11.22 4.97 -3.10
N PRO A 114 10.43 4.08 -2.48
CA PRO A 114 9.70 3.09 -3.25
C PRO A 114 8.72 3.80 -4.18
N ALA A 115 8.81 3.51 -5.47
CA ALA A 115 7.91 4.10 -6.46
C ALA A 115 6.47 3.60 -6.25
N GLY A 116 5.48 4.41 -6.59
CA GLY A 116 4.07 4.05 -6.49
C GLY A 116 3.66 2.83 -7.33
N ASP A 117 4.50 2.44 -8.30
CA ASP A 117 4.35 1.17 -9.02
C ASP A 117 4.45 -0.07 -8.11
N LEU A 118 4.97 0.10 -6.88
CA LEU A 118 5.06 -0.91 -5.83
C LEU A 118 3.94 -0.80 -4.79
N ASN A 119 3.07 0.21 -4.94
CA ASN A 119 1.87 0.40 -4.14
C ASN A 119 0.76 -0.57 -4.63
N PHE A 120 0.87 -1.83 -4.22
CA PHE A 120 -0.05 -2.86 -4.65
C PHE A 120 -1.40 -2.74 -3.94
N ARG A 121 -2.46 -3.21 -4.60
CA ARG A 121 -3.80 -3.26 -4.03
C ARG A 121 -3.77 -3.98 -2.68
N ARG A 122 -4.32 -3.36 -1.63
CA ARG A 122 -4.47 -3.98 -0.31
C ARG A 122 -5.38 -5.21 -0.43
N LEU A 123 -4.96 -6.32 0.13
CA LEU A 123 -5.76 -7.51 0.38
C LEU A 123 -6.42 -7.42 1.76
N LEU A 124 -7.35 -8.32 2.05
CA LEU A 124 -8.07 -8.30 3.33
C LEU A 124 -7.17 -8.66 4.52
N LYS A 125 -6.32 -9.67 4.37
CA LYS A 125 -5.53 -10.25 5.47
C LYS A 125 -4.02 -10.14 5.28
N THR A 126 -3.55 -10.16 4.04
CA THR A 126 -2.12 -10.07 3.78
C THR A 126 -1.64 -8.63 3.96
N GLY A 127 -0.64 -8.45 4.80
CA GLY A 127 -0.05 -7.15 5.08
C GLY A 127 0.62 -6.54 3.83
N LYS A 128 0.46 -5.25 3.67
CA LYS A 128 1.01 -4.49 2.55
C LYS A 128 2.41 -3.99 2.90
N ALA A 129 3.39 -4.25 2.02
CA ALA A 129 4.78 -3.83 2.25
C ALA A 129 5.05 -2.35 1.95
N PHE A 130 4.23 -1.72 1.08
CA PHE A 130 4.37 -0.31 0.74
C PHE A 130 3.95 0.59 1.91
N PRO A 131 4.67 1.70 2.20
CA PRO A 131 4.29 2.64 3.25
C PRO A 131 3.18 3.56 2.77
N GLU A 132 2.14 3.71 3.58
CA GLU A 132 0.88 4.36 3.23
C GLU A 132 0.63 5.66 4.00
N ALA A 133 -0.30 6.45 3.48
CA ALA A 133 -0.92 7.59 4.15
C ALA A 133 -2.44 7.45 3.99
N GLU A 134 -3.07 6.52 4.75
CA GLU A 134 -4.46 6.13 4.53
C GLU A 134 -5.26 5.94 5.81
N TRP A 135 -6.58 6.07 5.68
CA TRP A 135 -7.56 5.60 6.64
C TRP A 135 -8.19 4.31 6.13
N VAL A 136 -8.30 3.31 6.99
CA VAL A 136 -8.99 2.06 6.68
C VAL A 136 -10.08 1.81 7.71
N LEU A 137 -11.32 1.77 7.25
CA LEU A 137 -12.46 1.33 8.06
C LEU A 137 -12.76 -0.12 7.67
N ARG A 138 -12.58 -1.04 8.60
CA ARG A 138 -12.79 -2.47 8.39
C ARG A 138 -13.96 -2.96 9.24
N LEU A 139 -14.88 -3.69 8.63
CA LEU A 139 -15.99 -4.35 9.30
C LEU A 139 -15.85 -5.87 9.11
N SER A 140 -15.77 -6.60 10.19
CA SER A 140 -15.79 -8.05 10.18
C SER A 140 -16.97 -8.60 10.98
N ASP A 141 -17.61 -9.64 10.46
CA ASP A 141 -18.68 -10.38 11.13
C ASP A 141 -18.41 -11.87 11.01
N GLY A 142 -18.55 -12.58 12.11
CA GLY A 142 -18.37 -14.02 12.17
C GLY A 142 -19.18 -14.64 13.29
N GLY A 143 -19.25 -15.98 13.30
CA GLY A 143 -19.96 -16.72 14.33
C GLY A 143 -21.13 -17.55 13.82
N LYS A 144 -21.65 -18.42 14.69
CA LYS A 144 -22.80 -19.29 14.40
C LYS A 144 -23.89 -19.09 15.44
N GLY A 145 -25.11 -18.86 14.97
CA GLY A 145 -26.29 -18.80 15.84
C GLY A 145 -26.22 -17.61 16.81
N ARG A 146 -26.28 -17.91 18.13
CA ARG A 146 -26.20 -16.87 19.18
C ARG A 146 -24.80 -16.40 19.50
N ALA A 147 -23.75 -17.15 19.09
CA ALA A 147 -22.35 -16.76 19.25
C ALA A 147 -21.90 -15.93 18.03
N ARG A 148 -22.36 -14.70 17.95
CA ARG A 148 -21.94 -13.74 16.93
C ARG A 148 -20.88 -12.82 17.49
N GLU A 149 -19.81 -12.64 16.72
CA GLU A 149 -18.75 -11.68 17.01
C GLU A 149 -18.65 -10.74 15.82
N GLY A 150 -18.57 -9.46 16.10
CA GLY A 150 -18.34 -8.45 15.08
C GLY A 150 -17.32 -7.43 15.54
N GLU A 151 -16.59 -6.88 14.60
CA GLU A 151 -15.59 -5.86 14.86
C GLU A 151 -15.69 -4.78 13.79
N LEU A 152 -15.71 -3.54 14.24
CA LEU A 152 -15.49 -2.37 13.40
C LEU A 152 -14.14 -1.78 13.81
N GLU A 153 -13.15 -1.90 12.93
CA GLU A 153 -11.81 -1.38 13.17
C GLU A 153 -11.57 -0.12 12.35
N LEU A 154 -11.01 0.89 12.99
CA LEU A 154 -10.48 2.07 12.34
C LEU A 154 -8.96 2.04 12.42
N ALA A 155 -8.29 1.94 11.29
CA ALA A 155 -6.85 2.06 11.18
C ALA A 155 -6.46 3.41 10.55
N TYR A 156 -5.47 4.06 11.13
CA TYR A 156 -4.81 5.24 10.61
C TYR A 156 -3.36 4.91 10.34
N GLU A 157 -2.96 5.02 9.10
CA GLU A 157 -1.59 4.82 8.64
C GLU A 157 -1.04 6.14 8.12
N ASN A 158 0.20 6.48 8.48
CA ASN A 158 0.83 7.67 7.93
C ASN A 158 2.32 7.46 7.72
N ARG A 159 2.77 7.87 6.54
CA ARG A 159 4.15 7.77 6.10
C ARG A 159 4.99 8.91 6.66
N ILE A 160 6.17 8.58 7.18
CA ILE A 160 7.21 9.54 7.59
C ILE A 160 8.45 9.29 6.75
N GLY A 161 8.74 10.21 5.85
CA GLY A 161 9.83 10.06 4.89
C GLY A 161 9.58 8.91 3.88
N PRO A 162 10.66 8.41 3.21
CA PRO A 162 10.49 7.54 2.06
C PRO A 162 10.08 6.10 2.37
N ARG A 163 10.45 5.58 3.55
CA ARG A 163 10.39 4.13 3.82
C ARG A 163 9.75 3.76 5.14
N PHE A 164 9.38 4.74 5.94
CA PHE A 164 8.83 4.50 7.28
C PHE A 164 7.36 4.90 7.34
N GLN A 165 6.58 4.12 8.09
CA GLN A 165 5.18 4.36 8.40
C GLN A 165 4.91 4.04 9.87
N TYR A 166 4.03 4.80 10.49
CA TYR A 166 3.39 4.40 11.73
C TYR A 166 1.91 4.14 11.51
N GLU A 167 1.32 3.34 12.39
CA GLU A 167 -0.05 2.90 12.30
C GLU A 167 -0.70 2.87 13.69
N ILE A 168 -1.97 3.21 13.75
CA ILE A 168 -2.81 3.16 14.94
C ILE A 168 -4.08 2.42 14.56
N GLU A 169 -4.36 1.30 15.21
CA GLU A 169 -5.57 0.51 15.02
C GLU A 169 -6.45 0.58 16.26
N ALA A 170 -7.72 0.90 16.06
CA ALA A 170 -8.72 1.04 17.11
C ALA A 170 -9.93 0.17 16.80
N PRO A 171 -10.03 -1.06 17.37
CA PRO A 171 -11.16 -1.95 17.16
C PRO A 171 -12.30 -1.62 18.11
N LEU A 172 -13.52 -1.50 17.55
CA LEU A 172 -14.78 -1.51 18.29
C LEU A 172 -15.38 -2.90 18.18
N ARG A 173 -15.43 -3.61 19.28
CA ARG A 173 -15.86 -5.02 19.34
C ARG A 173 -17.29 -5.17 19.85
N TYR A 174 -17.94 -6.17 19.31
CA TYR A 174 -19.21 -6.69 19.76
C TYR A 174 -19.11 -8.21 19.89
N ALA A 175 -19.36 -8.73 21.10
CA ALA A 175 -19.39 -10.16 21.36
C ALA A 175 -20.72 -10.53 22.01
N ALA A 176 -21.42 -11.53 21.46
CA ALA A 176 -22.62 -12.12 22.02
C ALA A 176 -22.49 -13.66 22.00
N PRO A 177 -23.06 -14.39 22.97
CA PRO A 177 -24.00 -14.03 24.00
C PRO A 177 -23.44 -13.98 25.44
N GLU A 178 -22.18 -14.34 25.69
CA GLU A 178 -21.69 -14.52 27.07
C GLU A 178 -21.15 -13.23 27.70
N GLY A 179 -20.90 -12.23 26.89
CA GLY A 179 -20.59 -10.91 27.37
C GLY A 179 -21.41 -9.93 26.54
N GLU A 180 -22.42 -9.31 27.11
CA GLU A 180 -23.08 -8.16 26.50
C GLU A 180 -22.09 -7.00 26.27
N GLY A 181 -20.84 -7.36 25.92
CA GLY A 181 -19.69 -6.51 25.75
C GLY A 181 -19.74 -5.79 24.42
N ARG A 182 -20.03 -4.50 24.46
CA ARG A 182 -19.78 -3.60 23.35
C ARG A 182 -18.77 -2.57 23.83
N GLY A 183 -17.79 -2.22 22.98
CA GLY A 183 -16.86 -1.19 23.33
C GLY A 183 -15.54 -1.27 22.60
N LEU A 184 -14.61 -0.43 23.01
CA LEU A 184 -13.26 -0.40 22.47
C LEU A 184 -12.51 -1.67 22.90
N GLY A 185 -11.89 -2.33 21.94
CA GLY A 185 -10.95 -3.43 22.14
C GLY A 185 -9.55 -2.95 22.48
N ASP A 186 -8.60 -3.86 22.44
CA ASP A 186 -7.18 -3.53 22.64
C ASP A 186 -6.66 -2.72 21.43
N LEU A 187 -6.09 -1.54 21.70
CA LEU A 187 -5.47 -0.69 20.69
C LEU A 187 -4.14 -1.29 20.23
N THR A 188 -3.83 -1.18 18.93
CA THR A 188 -2.52 -1.53 18.40
C THR A 188 -1.81 -0.28 17.87
N LEU A 189 -0.55 -0.13 18.24
CA LEU A 189 0.38 0.82 17.65
C LEU A 189 1.41 0.04 16.86
N ALA A 190 1.64 0.40 15.60
CA ALA A 190 2.61 -0.30 14.78
C ALA A 190 3.54 0.66 14.04
N ALA A 191 4.71 0.14 13.70
CA ALA A 191 5.69 0.79 12.85
C ALA A 191 6.11 -0.16 11.74
N LYS A 192 6.24 0.36 10.52
CA LYS A 192 6.66 -0.37 9.32
C LYS A 192 7.87 0.30 8.70
N GLN A 193 8.86 -0.48 8.31
CA GLN A 193 10.06 -0.04 7.60
C GLN A 193 10.25 -0.85 6.33
N VAL A 194 10.31 -0.17 5.18
CA VAL A 194 10.72 -0.81 3.92
C VAL A 194 12.20 -1.15 3.98
N LEU A 195 12.51 -2.44 3.88
CA LEU A 195 13.87 -2.98 3.92
C LEU A 195 14.52 -3.00 2.54
N HIS A 196 13.74 -3.41 1.54
CA HIS A 196 14.21 -3.57 0.16
C HIS A 196 13.09 -3.27 -0.83
N PHE A 197 13.45 -2.73 -1.99
CA PHE A 197 12.58 -2.66 -3.15
C PHE A 197 13.38 -2.67 -4.46
N ASP A 198 12.74 -3.19 -5.51
CA ASP A 198 13.27 -3.23 -6.87
C ASP A 198 12.14 -2.84 -7.84
N VAL A 199 12.20 -1.62 -8.37
CA VAL A 199 11.15 -1.09 -9.26
C VAL A 199 11.07 -1.85 -10.59
N PRO A 200 12.19 -2.15 -11.29
CA PRO A 200 12.18 -2.99 -12.48
C PRO A 200 11.55 -4.37 -12.30
N ARG A 201 11.84 -5.04 -11.17
CA ARG A 201 11.26 -6.35 -10.83
C ARG A 201 9.89 -6.27 -10.21
N LYS A 202 9.45 -5.05 -9.84
CA LYS A 202 8.21 -4.78 -9.11
C LYS A 202 8.13 -5.58 -7.81
N GLU A 203 9.19 -5.51 -7.02
CA GLU A 203 9.32 -6.22 -5.74
C GLU A 203 9.50 -5.23 -4.59
N ILE A 204 8.91 -5.55 -3.44
CA ILE A 204 9.05 -4.78 -2.21
C ILE A 204 9.00 -5.70 -0.99
N LEU A 205 9.84 -5.41 0.01
CA LEU A 205 9.91 -6.10 1.29
C LEU A 205 9.93 -5.08 2.42
N ALA A 206 9.09 -5.28 3.43
CA ALA A 206 9.05 -4.46 4.63
C ALA A 206 9.01 -5.33 5.89
N ALA A 207 9.54 -4.78 6.99
CA ALA A 207 9.34 -5.30 8.33
C ALA A 207 8.41 -4.39 9.11
N SER A 208 7.59 -4.98 9.98
CA SER A 208 6.71 -4.25 10.89
C SER A 208 6.84 -4.78 12.31
N LEU A 209 6.58 -3.89 13.27
CA LEU A 209 6.45 -4.25 14.67
C LEU A 209 5.22 -3.57 15.24
N GLY A 210 4.24 -4.37 15.67
CA GLY A 210 3.06 -3.93 16.39
C GLY A 210 3.23 -4.10 17.90
N VAL A 211 2.57 -3.24 18.65
CA VAL A 211 2.43 -3.31 20.10
C VAL A 211 0.95 -3.16 20.44
N THR A 212 0.34 -4.22 20.95
CA THR A 212 -1.05 -4.20 21.41
C THR A 212 -1.11 -3.83 22.87
N LEU A 213 -1.95 -2.85 23.19
CA LEU A 213 -2.15 -2.32 24.53
C LEU A 213 -3.34 -3.02 25.19
N PRO A 214 -3.24 -3.45 26.47
CA PRO A 214 -4.34 -4.12 27.17
C PRO A 214 -5.36 -3.10 27.72
N ASN A 215 -5.96 -2.28 26.87
CA ASN A 215 -6.92 -1.26 27.26
C ASN A 215 -8.38 -1.68 27.05
N GLY A 216 -8.63 -2.76 26.33
CA GLY A 216 -9.94 -3.38 26.20
C GLY A 216 -10.37 -4.05 27.52
N SER A 217 -11.68 -4.11 27.76
CA SER A 217 -12.21 -4.72 28.98
C SER A 217 -12.14 -6.26 28.91
N GLU A 218 -11.24 -6.86 29.66
CA GLU A 218 -11.09 -8.32 29.76
C GLU A 218 -12.39 -8.99 30.25
N SER A 219 -13.04 -8.40 31.26
CA SER A 219 -14.30 -8.95 31.85
C SER A 219 -15.48 -8.93 30.87
N LYS A 220 -15.43 -8.12 29.82
CA LYS A 220 -16.45 -8.04 28.77
C LYS A 220 -16.02 -8.79 27.48
N GLY A 221 -14.86 -9.46 27.48
CA GLY A 221 -14.33 -10.13 26.28
C GLY A 221 -13.86 -9.17 25.18
N LEU A 222 -13.57 -7.91 25.51
CA LEU A 222 -13.16 -6.90 24.54
C LEU A 222 -11.64 -6.80 24.38
N GLY A 223 -10.86 -7.39 25.28
CA GLY A 223 -9.41 -7.45 25.27
C GLY A 223 -8.88 -8.63 26.06
N ASN A 224 -7.60 -8.91 25.90
CA ASN A 224 -6.92 -10.04 26.54
C ASN A 224 -6.26 -9.68 27.88
N GLY A 225 -6.25 -8.39 28.24
CA GLY A 225 -5.64 -7.89 29.48
C GLY A 225 -4.13 -8.06 29.56
N VAL A 226 -3.45 -8.23 28.42
CA VAL A 226 -2.00 -8.39 28.33
C VAL A 226 -1.44 -7.62 27.15
N TRP A 227 -0.21 -7.13 27.29
CA TRP A 227 0.55 -6.58 26.17
C TRP A 227 0.92 -7.68 25.20
N ALA A 228 0.94 -7.37 23.91
CA ALA A 228 1.48 -8.27 22.90
C ALA A 228 2.39 -7.53 21.94
N LEU A 229 3.43 -8.22 21.46
CA LEU A 229 4.31 -7.77 20.38
C LEU A 229 3.97 -8.56 19.12
N SER A 230 3.88 -7.86 17.99
CA SER A 230 3.52 -8.47 16.70
C SER A 230 4.56 -8.11 15.63
N PRO A 231 5.76 -8.77 15.64
CA PRO A 231 6.74 -8.63 14.57
C PRO A 231 6.23 -9.33 13.30
N SER A 232 6.45 -8.70 12.13
CA SER A 232 6.10 -9.31 10.84
C SER A 232 7.02 -8.85 9.70
N LEU A 233 7.05 -9.66 8.64
CA LEU A 233 7.65 -9.35 7.35
C LEU A 233 6.56 -9.43 6.29
N ALA A 234 6.46 -8.40 5.46
CA ALA A 234 5.55 -8.33 4.33
C ALA A 234 6.34 -8.23 3.02
N TYR A 235 5.98 -9.04 2.05
CA TYR A 235 6.56 -9.07 0.72
C TYR A 235 5.47 -8.86 -0.32
N GLY A 236 5.81 -8.14 -1.39
CA GLY A 236 4.93 -7.94 -2.54
C GLY A 236 5.70 -8.04 -3.85
N ARG A 237 5.05 -8.60 -4.88
CA ARG A 237 5.58 -8.67 -6.24
C ARG A 237 4.46 -8.60 -7.27
N ALA A 238 4.71 -7.86 -8.37
CA ALA A 238 3.79 -7.79 -9.49
C ALA A 238 4.42 -8.32 -10.78
N TRP A 239 3.61 -8.97 -11.63
CA TRP A 239 3.96 -9.34 -13.00
C TRP A 239 2.73 -9.20 -13.90
N GLY A 240 2.83 -8.32 -14.87
CA GLY A 240 1.68 -7.91 -15.66
C GLY A 240 0.58 -7.33 -14.78
N ARG A 241 -0.58 -7.98 -14.76
CA ARG A 241 -1.74 -7.59 -13.93
C ARG A 241 -1.90 -8.45 -12.66
N ASN A 242 -1.00 -9.38 -12.43
CA ASN A 242 -1.07 -10.26 -11.27
C ASN A 242 -0.20 -9.71 -10.14
N LEU A 243 -0.66 -9.91 -8.92
CA LEU A 243 0.00 -9.49 -7.69
C LEU A 243 0.13 -10.70 -6.77
N LEU A 244 1.32 -10.89 -6.23
CA LEU A 244 1.59 -11.78 -5.09
C LEU A 244 1.92 -10.90 -3.90
N GLN A 245 1.27 -11.15 -2.78
CA GLN A 245 1.62 -10.57 -1.50
C GLN A 245 1.74 -11.70 -0.48
N ALA A 246 2.66 -11.58 0.45
CA ALA A 246 2.84 -12.55 1.51
C ALA A 246 3.26 -11.85 2.81
N THR A 247 2.76 -12.35 3.92
CA THR A 247 3.15 -11.90 5.26
C THR A 247 3.45 -13.10 6.12
N VAL A 248 4.51 -13.01 6.89
CA VAL A 248 4.82 -13.94 7.98
C VAL A 248 5.07 -13.13 9.23
N GLY A 249 4.61 -13.61 10.38
CA GLY A 249 4.72 -12.88 11.62
C GLY A 249 4.53 -13.75 12.84
N ALA A 250 4.45 -13.10 13.99
CA ALA A 250 4.14 -13.74 15.26
C ALA A 250 3.32 -12.80 16.13
N GLU A 251 2.52 -13.38 17.02
CA GLU A 251 1.89 -12.68 18.14
C GLU A 251 2.48 -13.21 19.44
N LEU A 252 3.10 -12.31 20.20
CA LEU A 252 3.90 -12.63 21.38
C LEU A 252 3.33 -11.90 22.60
N PRO A 253 2.28 -12.44 23.25
CA PRO A 253 1.74 -11.87 24.46
C PRO A 253 2.76 -11.98 25.61
N THR A 254 2.74 -10.99 26.53
CA THR A 254 3.58 -10.99 27.74
C THR A 254 3.19 -12.07 28.72
N ASP A 255 1.92 -12.49 28.70
CA ASP A 255 1.42 -13.61 29.50
C ASP A 255 0.72 -14.65 28.62
N SER A 256 1.40 -15.75 28.38
CA SER A 256 0.88 -16.86 27.56
C SER A 256 -0.20 -17.71 28.22
N SER A 257 -0.54 -17.44 29.49
CA SER A 257 -1.69 -18.06 30.15
C SER A 257 -3.02 -17.37 29.79
N LYS A 258 -2.95 -16.08 29.41
CA LYS A 258 -4.10 -15.27 29.02
C LYS A 258 -4.33 -15.21 27.51
N ALA A 259 -3.24 -15.24 26.71
CA ALA A 259 -3.32 -15.27 25.27
C ALA A 259 -2.26 -16.20 24.67
N PRO A 260 -2.55 -16.96 23.60
CA PRO A 260 -1.61 -17.88 22.99
C PRO A 260 -0.50 -17.15 22.25
N ARG A 261 0.71 -17.76 22.17
CA ARG A 261 1.75 -17.31 21.24
C ARG A 261 1.49 -17.94 19.89
N LEU A 262 1.36 -17.09 18.88
CA LEU A 262 1.04 -17.53 17.54
C LEU A 262 2.19 -17.23 16.56
N ALA A 263 2.45 -18.16 15.66
CA ALA A 263 3.14 -17.89 14.40
C ALA A 263 2.06 -17.69 13.33
N THR A 264 2.12 -16.58 12.60
CA THR A 264 1.08 -16.18 11.65
C THR A 264 1.62 -16.14 10.23
N TYR A 265 0.77 -16.42 9.24
CA TYR A 265 1.12 -16.26 7.85
C TYR A 265 -0.11 -15.93 7.00
N ALA A 266 0.12 -15.19 5.92
CA ALA A 266 -0.85 -14.95 4.87
C ALA A 266 -0.14 -14.93 3.52
N ILE A 267 -0.74 -15.54 2.50
CA ILE A 267 -0.26 -15.51 1.12
C ILE A 267 -1.45 -15.21 0.24
N GLY A 268 -1.39 -14.12 -0.52
CA GLY A 268 -2.47 -13.67 -1.37
C GLY A 268 -2.05 -13.50 -2.82
N LEU A 269 -2.93 -13.90 -3.71
CA LEU A 269 -2.83 -13.68 -5.15
C LEU A 269 -4.02 -12.86 -5.60
N SER A 270 -3.80 -11.78 -6.32
CA SER A 270 -4.87 -10.99 -6.92
C SER A 270 -4.53 -10.58 -8.34
N ARG A 271 -5.57 -10.17 -9.09
CA ARG A 271 -5.42 -9.78 -10.51
C ARG A 271 -6.31 -8.59 -10.84
N ALA A 272 -5.72 -7.53 -11.35
CA ALA A 272 -6.47 -6.38 -11.86
C ALA A 272 -7.15 -6.72 -13.20
N LEU A 273 -8.48 -6.57 -13.28
CA LEU A 273 -9.29 -6.84 -14.47
C LEU A 273 -9.48 -5.60 -15.34
N GLY A 274 -8.50 -4.72 -15.37
CA GLY A 274 -8.50 -3.46 -16.13
C GLY A 274 -7.34 -2.56 -15.72
N PRO A 275 -7.40 -1.25 -16.01
CA PRO A 275 -6.46 -0.27 -15.49
C PRO A 275 -6.50 -0.23 -13.97
N ALA A 276 -5.33 -0.15 -13.31
CA ALA A 276 -5.20 -0.32 -11.86
C ALA A 276 -6.11 0.61 -11.03
N ARG A 277 -6.30 1.85 -11.49
CA ARG A 277 -7.13 2.86 -10.81
C ARG A 277 -8.65 2.64 -10.89
N SER A 278 -9.13 1.80 -11.79
CA SER A 278 -10.56 1.55 -11.97
C SER A 278 -10.94 0.06 -11.96
N ALA A 279 -9.93 -0.81 -11.91
CA ALA A 279 -10.12 -2.23 -12.09
C ALA A 279 -10.83 -2.87 -10.90
N TRP A 280 -11.76 -3.77 -11.19
CA TRP A 280 -12.12 -4.84 -10.28
C TRP A 280 -10.87 -5.71 -10.06
N THR A 281 -10.61 -6.04 -8.81
CA THR A 281 -9.45 -6.85 -8.44
C THR A 281 -9.91 -8.02 -7.57
N PRO A 282 -10.27 -9.17 -8.17
CA PRO A 282 -10.46 -10.39 -7.43
C PRO A 282 -9.16 -10.88 -6.83
N GLY A 283 -9.25 -11.47 -5.64
CA GLY A 283 -8.13 -12.03 -4.90
C GLY A 283 -8.51 -13.32 -4.19
N VAL A 284 -7.50 -14.10 -3.89
CA VAL A 284 -7.57 -15.27 -3.03
C VAL A 284 -6.39 -15.22 -2.06
N GLU A 285 -6.69 -15.42 -0.76
CA GLU A 285 -5.67 -15.48 0.27
C GLU A 285 -5.74 -16.80 1.03
N TRP A 286 -4.58 -17.37 1.32
CA TRP A 286 -4.40 -18.45 2.26
C TRP A 286 -3.85 -17.87 3.55
N VAL A 287 -4.64 -17.94 4.62
CA VAL A 287 -4.32 -17.30 5.91
C VAL A 287 -4.36 -18.35 7.00
N GLY A 288 -3.36 -18.32 7.86
CA GLY A 288 -3.30 -19.27 8.97
C GLY A 288 -2.40 -18.83 10.11
N GLU A 289 -2.57 -19.55 11.20
CA GLU A 289 -1.83 -19.37 12.45
C GLU A 289 -1.50 -20.72 13.09
N VAL A 290 -0.40 -20.76 13.81
CA VAL A 290 0.02 -21.93 14.57
C VAL A 290 0.30 -21.49 16.00
N GLU A 291 -0.40 -22.09 16.95
CA GLU A 291 -0.06 -21.92 18.37
C GLU A 291 1.27 -22.62 18.66
N THR A 292 2.27 -21.86 19.07
CA THR A 292 3.66 -22.37 19.16
C THR A 292 3.87 -23.39 20.28
N ARG A 293 3.02 -23.40 21.32
CA ARG A 293 3.10 -24.32 22.44
C ARG A 293 2.42 -25.66 22.15
N THR A 294 1.23 -25.64 21.59
CA THR A 294 0.40 -26.84 21.34
C THR A 294 0.62 -27.43 19.96
N GLY A 295 1.11 -26.61 19.00
CA GLY A 295 1.16 -26.96 17.59
C GLY A 295 -0.22 -26.95 16.92
N GLU A 296 -1.25 -26.43 17.58
CA GLU A 296 -2.56 -26.27 16.96
C GLU A 296 -2.44 -25.34 15.75
N HIS A 297 -2.89 -25.84 14.59
CA HIS A 297 -2.80 -25.10 13.34
C HIS A 297 -4.21 -24.80 12.84
N ARG A 298 -4.54 -23.51 12.72
CA ARG A 298 -5.79 -22.98 12.17
C ARG A 298 -5.50 -22.28 10.86
N TYR A 299 -6.30 -22.53 9.83
CA TYR A 299 -6.17 -21.85 8.54
C TYR A 299 -7.43 -21.89 7.72
N GLY A 300 -7.55 -20.93 6.82
CA GLY A 300 -8.66 -20.80 5.89
C GLY A 300 -8.27 -20.12 4.59
N VAL A 301 -9.18 -20.12 3.66
CA VAL A 301 -9.08 -19.42 2.38
C VAL A 301 -10.03 -18.24 2.39
N TRP A 302 -9.54 -17.07 2.03
CA TRP A 302 -10.33 -15.88 1.77
C TRP A 302 -10.53 -15.72 0.27
N LEU A 303 -11.76 -15.49 -0.14
CA LEU A 303 -12.12 -15.05 -1.48
C LEU A 303 -12.55 -13.61 -1.37
N GLU A 304 -11.92 -12.73 -2.14
CA GLU A 304 -12.13 -11.31 -2.04
C GLU A 304 -12.31 -10.62 -3.38
N LEU A 305 -12.93 -9.47 -3.34
CA LEU A 305 -13.08 -8.58 -4.47
C LEU A 305 -12.93 -7.14 -4.01
N SER A 306 -12.03 -6.39 -4.63
CA SER A 306 -11.84 -4.97 -4.36
C SER A 306 -12.06 -4.12 -5.59
N LYS A 307 -12.44 -2.84 -5.36
CA LYS A 307 -12.64 -1.87 -6.43
C LYS A 307 -12.41 -0.45 -5.93
N PRO A 308 -11.72 0.42 -6.69
CA PRO A 308 -11.76 1.86 -6.49
C PRO A 308 -13.17 2.39 -6.73
N LEU A 309 -13.65 3.26 -5.85
CA LEU A 309 -14.99 3.84 -5.91
C LEU A 309 -15.00 5.16 -6.68
N ASN A 310 -13.89 5.88 -6.69
CA ASN A 310 -13.76 7.14 -7.37
C ASN A 310 -12.76 7.11 -8.53
N ARG A 311 -12.79 8.13 -9.39
CA ARG A 311 -11.97 8.21 -10.62
C ARG A 311 -10.47 8.32 -10.34
N LEU A 312 -10.10 8.93 -9.21
CA LEU A 312 -8.70 9.06 -8.80
C LEU A 312 -8.13 7.75 -8.22
N GLY A 313 -8.99 6.82 -7.83
CA GLY A 313 -8.57 5.52 -7.32
C GLY A 313 -8.06 5.53 -5.89
N HIS A 314 -8.22 6.64 -5.15
CA HIS A 314 -7.76 6.78 -3.76
C HIS A 314 -8.83 6.42 -2.71
N VAL A 315 -10.07 6.16 -3.14
CA VAL A 315 -11.11 5.58 -2.28
C VAL A 315 -11.44 4.19 -2.80
N ILE A 316 -11.24 3.18 -1.97
CA ILE A 316 -11.33 1.78 -2.36
C ILE A 316 -12.25 1.04 -1.41
N ALA A 317 -13.15 0.23 -1.96
CA ALA A 317 -13.91 -0.74 -1.18
C ALA A 317 -13.46 -2.16 -1.53
N ALA A 318 -13.50 -3.04 -0.53
CA ALA A 318 -13.34 -4.46 -0.71
C ALA A 318 -14.34 -5.24 0.14
N ALA A 319 -14.63 -6.45 -0.32
CA ALA A 319 -15.45 -7.42 0.38
C ALA A 319 -14.84 -8.81 0.21
N GLY A 320 -14.93 -9.64 1.24
CA GLY A 320 -14.49 -11.02 1.12
C GLY A 320 -15.14 -11.93 2.14
N VAL A 321 -14.96 -13.22 1.90
CA VAL A 321 -15.50 -14.30 2.71
C VAL A 321 -14.40 -15.30 3.04
N GLN A 322 -14.28 -15.65 4.32
CA GLN A 322 -13.42 -16.72 4.77
C GLN A 322 -14.15 -18.07 4.73
N ILE A 323 -13.48 -19.03 4.12
CA ILE A 323 -13.86 -20.44 4.14
C ILE A 323 -12.88 -21.17 5.06
N PRO A 324 -13.28 -21.59 6.28
CA PRO A 324 -12.39 -22.30 7.19
C PRO A 324 -12.04 -23.67 6.61
N VAL A 325 -10.75 -24.00 6.63
CA VAL A 325 -10.25 -25.31 6.18
C VAL A 325 -9.89 -26.17 7.37
N ARG A 326 -9.29 -25.56 8.41
CA ARG A 326 -8.93 -26.24 9.66
C ARG A 326 -9.00 -25.23 10.83
N PRO A 327 -9.74 -25.57 11.92
CA PRO A 327 -10.78 -26.61 11.91
C PRO A 327 -11.98 -26.20 11.05
N ARG A 328 -12.64 -27.17 10.43
CA ARG A 328 -13.86 -26.91 9.63
C ARG A 328 -15.07 -26.49 10.47
N SER A 329 -14.97 -26.63 11.78
CA SER A 329 -15.98 -26.18 12.74
C SER A 329 -16.00 -24.68 12.94
N ASP A 330 -14.92 -23.99 12.58
CA ASP A 330 -14.87 -22.54 12.69
C ASP A 330 -15.94 -21.87 11.82
N PRO A 331 -16.48 -20.75 12.25
CA PRO A 331 -17.47 -20.04 11.48
C PRO A 331 -16.88 -19.45 10.21
N THR A 332 -17.68 -19.40 9.14
CA THR A 332 -17.42 -18.55 8.00
C THR A 332 -17.44 -17.09 8.46
N ARG A 333 -16.48 -16.28 8.04
CA ARG A 333 -16.39 -14.84 8.35
C ARG A 333 -16.60 -14.03 7.09
N LEU A 334 -17.25 -12.89 7.26
CA LEU A 334 -17.36 -11.86 6.23
C LEU A 334 -16.52 -10.66 6.65
N GLU A 335 -15.88 -10.04 5.70
CA GLU A 335 -15.14 -8.81 5.93
C GLU A 335 -15.37 -7.83 4.80
N LEU A 336 -15.50 -6.57 5.18
CA LEU A 336 -15.59 -5.43 4.28
C LEU A 336 -14.53 -4.42 4.73
N TYR A 337 -13.92 -3.69 3.80
CA TYR A 337 -13.22 -2.47 4.15
C TYR A 337 -13.58 -1.32 3.20
N LEU A 338 -13.50 -0.11 3.73
CA LEU A 338 -13.43 1.14 3.00
C LEU A 338 -12.11 1.80 3.33
N LEU A 339 -11.30 2.04 2.31
CA LEU A 339 -10.00 2.67 2.40
C LEU A 339 -10.04 4.04 1.73
N TRP A 340 -9.43 5.02 2.36
CA TRP A 340 -9.16 6.34 1.78
C TRP A 340 -7.68 6.66 1.91
N ASP A 341 -6.96 6.65 0.78
CA ASP A 341 -5.60 7.13 0.67
C ASP A 341 -5.63 8.66 0.61
N PHE A 342 -5.39 9.31 1.75
CA PHE A 342 -5.40 10.77 1.86
C PHE A 342 -4.10 11.39 1.34
N GLY A 343 -3.04 10.59 1.16
CA GLY A 343 -1.83 11.00 0.49
C GLY A 343 -2.07 11.36 -0.97
N ASP A 344 -3.04 10.70 -1.63
CA ASP A 344 -3.45 10.95 -3.03
C ASP A 344 -4.50 12.07 -3.17
N GLY A 345 -5.06 12.56 -2.08
CA GLY A 345 -5.97 13.70 -2.11
C GLY A 345 -7.18 13.62 -1.16
N PRO A 346 -7.95 14.71 -1.04
CA PRO A 346 -9.12 14.77 -0.18
C PRO A 346 -10.20 13.76 -0.57
N PHE A 347 -10.90 13.18 0.41
CA PHE A 347 -11.92 12.13 0.22
C PHE A 347 -12.96 12.48 -0.85
N TRP A 348 -13.37 13.76 -0.91
CA TRP A 348 -14.48 14.22 -1.75
C TRP A 348 -14.11 14.53 -3.20
N ILE A 349 -12.85 14.41 -3.58
CA ILE A 349 -12.37 14.66 -4.94
C ILE A 349 -12.40 13.35 -5.76
N GLY A 350 -12.81 13.48 -7.03
CA GLY A 350 -12.74 12.38 -8.01
C GLY A 350 -13.93 11.44 -8.05
N TRP A 351 -15.05 11.80 -7.47
CA TRP A 351 -16.31 11.05 -7.56
C TRP A 351 -17.01 11.20 -8.90
#